data_081cea5f0a5f10c0f5d0a2c37fd88dbc
#
_entry.id   081cea5f0a5f10c0f5d0a2c37fd88dbc
#
_cell.length_a   1.000
_cell.length_b   1.000
_cell.length_c   1.000
_cell.angle_alpha   90.00
_cell.angle_beta   90.00
_cell.angle_gamma   90.00
#
_symmetry.space_group_name_H-M   'P 1'
#
loop_
_entity.id
_entity.type
_entity.pdbx_description
1 polymer ?
#
loop_
_entity_poly.entity_id
_entity_poly.type
_entity_poly.pdbx_seq_one_letter_code
_entity_poly.pdbx_strand_id
1 'polypeptide(L)'
;MNPAGTITGAASALLPQFFSIGNDPLDFVVQDIAVIMIVAAVMLAITYKLKQPMVIGYIAAGMIIGPFTPPFSLVRSPETLNLFAELGIIMLLFVTGTEFPIAKLRSVGRISIVTALAESIGTLLIVFFIAQNLGFAFYDALFLALALSVTSTVITIRILEDVGLIRDKSSTLILGILIVEDIIAISGLGILQSVAAAGGTVSLVSIAVTLGIVGGFIGGIIVIGSKFVPKLIDRAGRTNDYALLLITILSLAFGLSFLANGLGMSVVIGAFLAGVLVAESKSAAVARIITIPLRDMFAALFFISIGALMDVRLLPVFIVPAIILILTSFASKLLIVTGMLVRAKYDNTTALRAGLGISATKGELSLVVAKGGQDVGAISSAILPILGVITIVTTFMGPFIIRVGSRFKLAEPTEDSGESKES
;
A
#
# COMPACT_ATOMS: atom_id res chain seq x y z
N MET A 1 -24.29 -44.41 24.55
CA MET A 1 -24.48 -43.60 23.35
C MET A 1 -23.89 -42.23 23.63
N ASN A 2 -22.83 -41.84 22.94
CA ASN A 2 -22.07 -40.64 23.24
C ASN A 2 -22.61 -39.49 22.33
N PRO A 3 -23.31 -38.50 22.87
CA PRO A 3 -23.97 -37.43 22.07
C PRO A 3 -22.98 -36.52 21.35
N ALA A 4 -21.70 -36.47 21.75
CA ALA A 4 -20.67 -35.64 21.13
C ALA A 4 -20.24 -36.13 19.73
N GLY A 5 -20.35 -37.44 19.45
CA GLY A 5 -20.00 -38.03 18.15
C GLY A 5 -21.01 -37.74 17.04
N THR A 6 -22.26 -37.44 17.40
CA THR A 6 -23.35 -37.18 16.44
C THR A 6 -23.37 -35.73 15.93
N ILE A 7 -22.91 -34.78 16.72
CA ILE A 7 -22.87 -33.37 16.34
C ILE A 7 -21.72 -33.07 15.39
N THR A 8 -20.55 -33.67 15.63
CA THR A 8 -19.39 -33.52 14.73
C THR A 8 -19.61 -34.20 13.38
N GLY A 9 -20.29 -35.36 13.33
CA GLY A 9 -20.64 -36.04 12.08
C GLY A 9 -21.69 -35.29 11.25
N ALA A 10 -22.67 -34.64 11.90
CA ALA A 10 -23.69 -33.84 11.20
C ALA A 10 -23.10 -32.55 10.66
N ALA A 11 -22.24 -31.85 11.43
CA ALA A 11 -21.59 -30.64 10.97
C ALA A 11 -20.63 -30.87 9.80
N SER A 12 -19.86 -31.98 9.80
CA SER A 12 -18.96 -32.32 8.70
C SER A 12 -19.70 -32.78 7.44
N ALA A 13 -20.92 -33.28 7.54
CA ALA A 13 -21.76 -33.68 6.41
C ALA A 13 -22.58 -32.51 5.84
N LEU A 14 -22.94 -31.53 6.69
CA LEU A 14 -23.73 -30.36 6.27
C LEU A 14 -22.86 -29.24 5.65
N LEU A 15 -21.64 -29.05 6.13
CA LEU A 15 -20.74 -28.02 5.61
C LEU A 15 -20.51 -28.14 4.08
N PRO A 16 -20.24 -29.30 3.48
CA PRO A 16 -20.11 -29.42 2.04
C PRO A 16 -21.41 -29.11 1.27
N GLN A 17 -22.59 -29.39 1.86
CA GLN A 17 -23.88 -29.13 1.21
C GLN A 17 -24.27 -27.66 1.25
N PHE A 18 -23.94 -26.94 2.31
CA PHE A 18 -24.12 -25.47 2.37
C PHE A 18 -23.26 -24.72 1.35
N PHE A 19 -22.09 -25.27 1.00
CA PHE A 19 -21.16 -24.69 0.03
C PHE A 19 -21.33 -25.24 -1.40
N SER A 20 -22.32 -26.07 -1.66
CA SER A 20 -22.68 -26.60 -2.98
C SER A 20 -23.99 -26.05 -3.54
N ILE A 21 -24.49 -24.95 -2.98
CA ILE A 21 -25.74 -24.33 -3.41
C ILE A 21 -25.46 -23.54 -4.69
N GLY A 22 -25.89 -24.09 -5.82
CA GLY A 22 -25.94 -23.44 -7.12
C GLY A 22 -24.89 -23.93 -8.12
N ASN A 23 -25.33 -24.16 -9.34
CA ASN A 23 -24.47 -24.42 -10.53
C ASN A 23 -24.30 -23.14 -11.36
N ASP A 24 -24.79 -21.99 -10.88
CA ASP A 24 -24.69 -20.70 -11.59
C ASP A 24 -23.41 -19.96 -11.17
N PRO A 25 -22.64 -19.39 -12.09
CA PRO A 25 -21.48 -18.57 -11.78
C PRO A 25 -21.74 -17.45 -10.77
N LEU A 26 -22.96 -16.88 -10.74
CA LEU A 26 -23.35 -15.84 -9.79
C LEU A 26 -23.43 -16.35 -8.34
N ASP A 27 -23.83 -17.61 -8.14
CA ASP A 27 -23.93 -18.19 -6.80
C ASP A 27 -22.55 -18.33 -6.16
N PHE A 28 -21.52 -18.64 -6.94
CA PHE A 28 -20.13 -18.69 -6.47
C PHE A 28 -19.60 -17.32 -6.06
N VAL A 29 -19.91 -16.25 -6.81
CA VAL A 29 -19.48 -14.87 -6.46
C VAL A 29 -20.10 -14.42 -5.15
N VAL A 30 -21.41 -14.66 -4.97
CA VAL A 30 -22.12 -14.29 -3.72
C VAL A 30 -21.57 -15.08 -2.53
N GLN A 31 -21.30 -16.36 -2.72
CA GLN A 31 -20.72 -17.23 -1.70
C GLN A 31 -19.32 -16.73 -1.32
N ASP A 32 -18.46 -16.44 -2.29
CA ASP A 32 -17.10 -15.95 -2.06
C ASP A 32 -17.11 -14.62 -1.31
N ILE A 33 -17.99 -13.67 -1.69
CA ILE A 33 -18.16 -12.42 -0.95
C ILE A 33 -18.59 -12.69 0.49
N ALA A 34 -19.57 -13.55 0.71
CA ALA A 34 -20.08 -13.86 2.06
C ALA A 34 -18.97 -14.46 2.94
N VAL A 35 -18.21 -15.43 2.41
CA VAL A 35 -17.08 -16.04 3.13
C VAL A 35 -16.02 -15.00 3.46
N ILE A 36 -15.61 -14.21 2.47
CA ILE A 36 -14.58 -13.16 2.66
C ILE A 36 -15.04 -12.16 3.72
N MET A 37 -16.30 -11.68 3.66
CA MET A 37 -16.81 -10.68 4.61
C MET A 37 -16.94 -11.24 6.03
N ILE A 38 -17.38 -12.50 6.19
CA ILE A 38 -17.45 -13.16 7.51
C ILE A 38 -16.06 -13.30 8.10
N VAL A 39 -15.12 -13.79 7.31
CA VAL A 39 -13.72 -13.99 7.76
C VAL A 39 -13.06 -12.63 8.02
N ALA A 40 -13.33 -11.62 7.20
CA ALA A 40 -12.87 -10.23 7.44
C ALA A 40 -13.34 -9.72 8.81
N ALA A 41 -14.65 -9.88 9.14
CA ALA A 41 -15.21 -9.44 10.41
C ALA A 41 -14.56 -10.17 11.61
N VAL A 42 -14.38 -11.48 11.51
CA VAL A 42 -13.71 -12.28 12.55
C VAL A 42 -12.26 -11.83 12.74
N MET A 43 -11.51 -11.68 11.66
CA MET A 43 -10.09 -11.30 11.74
C MET A 43 -9.91 -9.84 12.18
N LEU A 44 -10.83 -8.95 11.80
CA LEU A 44 -10.85 -7.58 12.32
C LEU A 44 -11.05 -7.57 13.84
N ALA A 45 -11.98 -8.38 14.36
CA ALA A 45 -12.21 -8.51 15.81
C ALA A 45 -10.97 -9.06 16.53
N ILE A 46 -10.29 -10.06 15.93
CA ILE A 46 -9.07 -10.65 16.49
C ILE A 46 -7.93 -9.63 16.51
N THR A 47 -7.64 -8.98 15.38
CA THR A 47 -6.55 -7.99 15.27
C THR A 47 -6.79 -6.78 16.15
N TYR A 48 -8.04 -6.31 16.27
CA TYR A 48 -8.43 -5.26 17.21
C TYR A 48 -8.12 -5.66 18.65
N LYS A 49 -8.49 -6.87 19.08
CA LYS A 49 -8.22 -7.40 20.41
C LYS A 49 -6.72 -7.56 20.68
N LEU A 50 -5.96 -7.96 19.67
CA LEU A 50 -4.51 -8.11 19.72
C LEU A 50 -3.76 -6.78 19.56
N LYS A 51 -4.46 -5.66 19.31
CA LYS A 51 -3.88 -4.34 19.01
C LYS A 51 -2.89 -4.39 17.82
N GLN A 52 -3.20 -5.21 16.82
CA GLN A 52 -2.41 -5.36 15.60
C GLN A 52 -3.10 -4.66 14.42
N PRO A 53 -2.34 -4.19 13.40
CA PRO A 53 -2.90 -3.67 12.17
C PRO A 53 -3.80 -4.68 11.45
N MET A 54 -4.95 -4.22 10.94
CA MET A 54 -5.97 -5.06 10.25
C MET A 54 -5.38 -5.84 9.08
N VAL A 55 -4.45 -5.23 8.34
CA VAL A 55 -3.81 -5.79 7.14
C VAL A 55 -3.21 -7.17 7.42
N ILE A 56 -2.55 -7.35 8.58
CA ILE A 56 -1.96 -8.64 8.99
C ILE A 56 -3.06 -9.71 9.05
N GLY A 57 -4.18 -9.37 9.70
CA GLY A 57 -5.30 -10.30 9.85
C GLY A 57 -5.95 -10.66 8.52
N TYR A 58 -6.16 -9.70 7.66
CA TYR A 58 -6.76 -9.93 6.34
C TYR A 58 -5.89 -10.80 5.43
N ILE A 59 -4.58 -10.54 5.35
CA ILE A 59 -3.67 -11.37 4.56
C ILE A 59 -3.62 -12.78 5.12
N ALA A 60 -3.44 -12.93 6.44
CA ALA A 60 -3.41 -14.24 7.08
C ALA A 60 -4.73 -15.02 6.88
N ALA A 61 -5.87 -14.33 6.98
CA ALA A 61 -7.17 -14.91 6.69
C ALA A 61 -7.25 -15.43 5.26
N GLY A 62 -6.85 -14.62 4.29
CA GLY A 62 -6.81 -14.99 2.88
C GLY A 62 -5.96 -16.23 2.64
N MET A 63 -4.76 -16.26 3.22
CA MET A 63 -3.86 -17.44 3.14
C MET A 63 -4.53 -18.71 3.68
N ILE A 64 -5.37 -18.62 4.73
CA ILE A 64 -6.05 -19.77 5.32
C ILE A 64 -7.22 -20.24 4.45
N ILE A 65 -8.06 -19.33 3.93
CA ILE A 65 -9.27 -19.67 3.18
C ILE A 65 -9.05 -19.85 1.68
N GLY A 66 -7.88 -19.50 1.19
CA GLY A 66 -7.52 -19.54 -0.22
C GLY A 66 -7.37 -20.96 -0.79
N PRO A 67 -7.32 -21.08 -2.13
CA PRO A 67 -7.30 -22.37 -2.82
C PRO A 67 -6.02 -23.19 -2.56
N PHE A 68 -4.94 -22.55 -2.07
CA PHE A 68 -3.65 -23.19 -1.86
C PHE A 68 -3.44 -23.77 -0.46
N THR A 69 -4.47 -23.68 0.43
CA THR A 69 -4.35 -24.15 1.83
C THR A 69 -5.43 -25.17 2.19
N PRO A 70 -5.29 -26.46 1.80
CA PRO A 70 -6.20 -27.52 2.25
C PRO A 70 -6.12 -27.68 3.78
N PRO A 71 -7.22 -28.05 4.48
CA PRO A 71 -8.55 -28.41 3.96
C PRO A 71 -9.53 -27.24 3.85
N PHE A 72 -9.12 -26.00 4.13
CA PHE A 72 -9.99 -24.83 4.26
C PHE A 72 -10.14 -24.02 2.98
N SER A 73 -9.96 -24.62 1.78
CA SER A 73 -10.18 -23.95 0.48
C SER A 73 -11.65 -23.54 0.32
N LEU A 74 -12.06 -22.48 1.02
CA LEU A 74 -13.44 -21.98 1.04
C LEU A 74 -13.73 -21.09 -0.16
N VAL A 75 -12.75 -20.35 -0.64
CA VAL A 75 -12.82 -19.53 -1.86
C VAL A 75 -12.04 -20.25 -2.95
N ARG A 76 -12.70 -20.53 -4.07
CA ARG A 76 -12.17 -21.45 -5.09
C ARG A 76 -11.89 -20.79 -6.44
N SER A 77 -12.53 -19.64 -6.73
CA SER A 77 -12.38 -18.97 -8.01
C SER A 77 -11.25 -17.92 -7.98
N PRO A 78 -10.11 -18.19 -8.63
CA PRO A 78 -9.06 -17.18 -8.79
C PRO A 78 -9.53 -15.94 -9.54
N GLU A 79 -10.49 -16.07 -10.47
CA GLU A 79 -11.07 -14.97 -11.24
C GLU A 79 -11.83 -14.02 -10.32
N THR A 80 -12.66 -14.57 -9.41
CA THR A 80 -13.40 -13.78 -8.42
C THR A 80 -12.44 -13.06 -7.46
N LEU A 81 -11.39 -13.76 -7.00
CA LEU A 81 -10.35 -13.15 -6.15
C LEU A 81 -9.62 -12.01 -6.88
N ASN A 82 -9.27 -12.19 -8.15
CA ASN A 82 -8.64 -11.14 -8.93
C ASN A 82 -9.56 -9.93 -9.11
N LEU A 83 -10.85 -10.14 -9.40
CA LEU A 83 -11.84 -9.06 -9.50
C LEU A 83 -11.94 -8.26 -8.20
N PHE A 84 -12.02 -8.94 -7.04
CA PHE A 84 -12.08 -8.26 -5.74
C PHE A 84 -10.79 -7.52 -5.41
N ALA A 85 -9.65 -8.08 -5.80
CA ALA A 85 -8.36 -7.40 -5.66
C ALA A 85 -8.29 -6.13 -6.53
N GLU A 86 -8.77 -6.17 -7.78
CA GLU A 86 -8.81 -4.99 -8.66
C GLU A 86 -9.75 -3.90 -8.15
N LEU A 87 -10.97 -4.25 -7.74
CA LEU A 87 -11.91 -3.28 -7.17
C LEU A 87 -11.35 -2.69 -5.86
N GLY A 88 -10.73 -3.53 -5.05
CA GLY A 88 -10.11 -3.13 -3.79
C GLY A 88 -8.97 -2.15 -3.99
N ILE A 89 -8.08 -2.42 -4.94
CA ILE A 89 -6.93 -1.58 -5.24
C ILE A 89 -7.37 -0.20 -5.78
N ILE A 90 -8.38 -0.14 -6.64
CA ILE A 90 -8.94 1.12 -7.16
C ILE A 90 -9.42 1.99 -5.99
N MET A 91 -10.24 1.44 -5.09
CA MET A 91 -10.78 2.19 -3.96
C MET A 91 -9.71 2.57 -2.95
N LEU A 92 -8.76 1.68 -2.69
CA LEU A 92 -7.65 1.95 -1.78
C LEU A 92 -6.79 3.12 -2.31
N LEU A 93 -6.37 3.06 -3.57
CA LEU A 93 -5.52 4.09 -4.16
C LEU A 93 -6.27 5.40 -4.42
N PHE A 94 -7.56 5.34 -4.75
CA PHE A 94 -8.40 6.52 -4.82
C PHE A 94 -8.41 7.28 -3.48
N VAL A 95 -8.70 6.59 -2.37
CA VAL A 95 -8.74 7.27 -1.05
C VAL A 95 -7.35 7.71 -0.62
N THR A 96 -6.31 6.91 -0.86
CA THR A 96 -4.92 7.36 -0.69
C THR A 96 -4.67 8.66 -1.46
N GLY A 97 -5.09 8.75 -2.73
CA GLY A 97 -4.99 9.98 -3.52
C GLY A 97 -5.67 11.19 -2.85
N THR A 98 -6.80 10.99 -2.17
CA THR A 98 -7.49 12.11 -1.46
C THR A 98 -6.70 12.67 -0.27
N GLU A 99 -5.66 11.98 0.17
CA GLU A 99 -4.76 12.42 1.25
C GLU A 99 -3.67 13.36 0.74
N PHE A 100 -3.51 13.47 -0.58
CA PHE A 100 -2.45 14.23 -1.27
C PHE A 100 -2.96 15.43 -2.06
N PRO A 101 -3.54 16.48 -1.42
CA PRO A 101 -3.79 17.73 -2.13
C PRO A 101 -2.46 18.33 -2.59
N ILE A 102 -2.43 18.87 -3.82
CA ILE A 102 -1.23 19.47 -4.44
C ILE A 102 -0.67 20.58 -3.56
N ALA A 103 -1.56 21.31 -2.85
CA ALA A 103 -1.16 22.32 -1.88
C ALA A 103 -0.29 21.75 -0.74
N LYS A 104 -0.61 20.57 -0.24
CA LYS A 104 0.17 19.88 0.81
C LYS A 104 1.55 19.46 0.28
N LEU A 105 1.64 19.06 -0.97
CA LEU A 105 2.91 18.73 -1.61
C LEU A 105 3.85 19.95 -1.68
N ARG A 106 3.30 21.16 -1.89
CA ARG A 106 4.09 22.40 -1.85
C ARG A 106 4.60 22.75 -0.45
N SER A 107 3.95 22.27 0.61
CA SER A 107 4.38 22.48 1.99
C SER A 107 5.45 21.49 2.46
N VAL A 108 5.71 20.42 1.70
CA VAL A 108 6.77 19.45 1.98
C VAL A 108 8.12 20.17 1.84
N GLY A 109 8.91 20.15 2.90
CA GLY A 109 10.21 20.82 2.90
C GLY A 109 11.18 20.18 1.89
N ARG A 110 12.03 21.02 1.28
CA ARG A 110 13.03 20.58 0.28
C ARG A 110 13.86 19.39 0.77
N ILE A 111 14.18 19.35 2.06
CA ILE A 111 14.99 18.27 2.63
C ILE A 111 14.23 16.92 2.59
N SER A 112 12.93 16.91 2.89
CA SER A 112 12.12 15.69 2.82
C SER A 112 12.05 15.17 1.38
N ILE A 113 11.90 16.05 0.39
CA ILE A 113 11.87 15.66 -1.04
C ILE A 113 13.22 15.04 -1.46
N VAL A 114 14.33 15.71 -1.14
CA VAL A 114 15.66 15.22 -1.52
C VAL A 114 15.98 13.92 -0.80
N THR A 115 15.63 13.81 0.49
CA THR A 115 15.83 12.58 1.27
C THR A 115 14.98 11.43 0.71
N ALA A 116 13.70 11.67 0.39
CA ALA A 116 12.83 10.66 -0.20
C ALA A 116 13.34 10.16 -1.56
N LEU A 117 13.77 11.07 -2.44
CA LEU A 117 14.36 10.70 -3.73
C LEU A 117 15.64 9.86 -3.55
N ALA A 118 16.56 10.32 -2.69
CA ALA A 118 17.80 9.60 -2.43
C ALA A 118 17.55 8.22 -1.80
N GLU A 119 16.61 8.14 -0.88
CA GLU A 119 16.24 6.92 -0.17
C GLU A 119 15.52 5.94 -1.11
N SER A 120 14.46 6.37 -1.80
CA SER A 120 13.70 5.49 -2.70
C SER A 120 14.56 4.95 -3.84
N ILE A 121 15.35 5.82 -4.50
CA ILE A 121 16.25 5.38 -5.58
C ILE A 121 17.39 4.52 -5.03
N GLY A 122 18.00 4.94 -3.93
CA GLY A 122 19.09 4.19 -3.30
C GLY A 122 18.67 2.81 -2.83
N THR A 123 17.53 2.72 -2.13
CA THR A 123 16.97 1.44 -1.68
C THR A 123 16.55 0.57 -2.88
N LEU A 124 15.90 1.16 -3.90
CA LEU A 124 15.55 0.43 -5.12
C LEU A 124 16.79 -0.20 -5.77
N LEU A 125 17.85 0.57 -5.97
CA LEU A 125 19.08 0.05 -6.58
C LEU A 125 19.74 -1.04 -5.72
N ILE A 126 19.89 -0.82 -4.42
CA ILE A 126 20.51 -1.79 -3.50
C ILE A 126 19.70 -3.10 -3.47
N VAL A 127 18.38 -3.01 -3.30
CA VAL A 127 17.49 -4.18 -3.26
C VAL A 127 17.47 -4.90 -4.60
N PHE A 128 17.45 -4.17 -5.72
CA PHE A 128 17.51 -4.74 -7.06
C PHE A 128 18.78 -5.60 -7.25
N PHE A 129 19.96 -5.05 -6.94
CA PHE A 129 21.22 -5.80 -7.08
C PHE A 129 21.29 -7.01 -6.14
N ILE A 130 20.81 -6.88 -4.90
CA ILE A 130 20.74 -8.02 -3.97
C ILE A 130 19.77 -9.08 -4.49
N ALA A 131 18.57 -8.71 -4.97
CA ALA A 131 17.60 -9.65 -5.52
C ALA A 131 18.16 -10.38 -6.76
N GLN A 132 18.87 -9.67 -7.66
CA GLN A 132 19.55 -10.29 -8.80
C GLN A 132 20.62 -11.31 -8.34
N ASN A 133 21.40 -11.00 -7.30
CA ASN A 133 22.39 -11.93 -6.75
C ASN A 133 21.75 -13.13 -6.03
N LEU A 134 20.52 -13.00 -5.55
CA LEU A 134 19.72 -14.11 -5.02
C LEU A 134 19.08 -14.97 -6.11
N GLY A 135 19.28 -14.65 -7.39
CA GLY A 135 18.81 -15.43 -8.54
C GLY A 135 17.40 -15.06 -9.03
N PHE A 136 16.81 -13.95 -8.56
CA PHE A 136 15.53 -13.47 -9.10
C PHE A 136 15.69 -12.96 -10.54
N ALA A 137 14.69 -13.21 -11.39
CA ALA A 137 14.65 -12.68 -12.75
C ALA A 137 14.64 -11.13 -12.75
N PHE A 138 15.01 -10.51 -13.87
CA PHE A 138 15.15 -9.06 -13.96
C PHE A 138 13.90 -8.29 -13.48
N TYR A 139 12.72 -8.66 -13.99
CA TYR A 139 11.47 -8.01 -13.58
C TYR A 139 11.05 -8.37 -12.16
N ASP A 140 11.25 -9.62 -11.72
CA ASP A 140 11.01 -10.02 -10.33
C ASP A 140 11.83 -9.15 -9.36
N ALA A 141 13.13 -9.00 -9.65
CA ALA A 141 14.03 -8.17 -8.85
C ALA A 141 13.62 -6.68 -8.86
N LEU A 142 13.17 -6.18 -10.01
CA LEU A 142 12.79 -4.78 -10.17
C LEU A 142 11.50 -4.44 -9.44
N PHE A 143 10.47 -5.29 -9.53
CA PHE A 143 9.22 -5.12 -8.79
C PHE A 143 9.41 -5.34 -7.28
N LEU A 144 10.24 -6.32 -6.86
CA LEU A 144 10.65 -6.47 -5.46
C LEU A 144 11.35 -5.21 -4.93
N ALA A 145 12.28 -4.66 -5.71
CA ALA A 145 13.01 -3.46 -5.35
C ALA A 145 12.09 -2.24 -5.20
N LEU A 146 11.18 -2.04 -6.14
CA LEU A 146 10.19 -0.97 -6.04
C LEU A 146 9.26 -1.18 -4.82
N ALA A 147 8.74 -2.39 -4.62
CA ALA A 147 7.88 -2.71 -3.49
C ALA A 147 8.56 -2.47 -2.13
N LEU A 148 9.86 -2.76 -2.04
CA LEU A 148 10.64 -2.63 -0.81
C LEU A 148 11.24 -1.23 -0.62
N SER A 149 11.23 -0.38 -1.64
CA SER A 149 11.58 1.04 -1.50
C SER A 149 10.47 1.89 -0.88
N VAL A 150 9.27 1.33 -0.65
CA VAL A 150 8.12 2.05 -0.11
C VAL A 150 7.89 1.70 1.35
N THR A 151 7.43 2.68 2.12
CA THR A 151 7.07 2.56 3.54
C THR A 151 5.57 2.72 3.71
N SER A 152 4.95 1.97 4.64
CA SER A 152 3.52 2.15 4.93
C SER A 152 3.25 3.46 5.65
N THR A 153 2.60 4.39 4.97
CA THR A 153 2.19 5.68 5.51
C THR A 153 1.19 5.52 6.66
N VAL A 154 0.14 4.72 6.47
CA VAL A 154 -0.93 4.53 7.46
C VAL A 154 -0.42 3.89 8.75
N ILE A 155 0.38 2.83 8.63
CA ILE A 155 0.92 2.12 9.79
C ILE A 155 1.91 2.99 10.56
N THR A 156 2.79 3.69 9.85
CA THR A 156 3.79 4.57 10.47
C THR A 156 3.14 5.72 11.23
N ILE A 157 2.14 6.40 10.64
CA ILE A 157 1.39 7.48 11.30
C ILE A 157 0.74 6.97 12.59
N ARG A 158 0.03 5.84 12.51
CA ARG A 158 -0.65 5.25 13.66
C ARG A 158 0.31 4.95 14.81
N ILE A 159 1.49 4.38 14.49
CA ILE A 159 2.49 4.08 15.52
C ILE A 159 3.03 5.38 16.13
N LEU A 160 3.29 6.43 15.32
CA LEU A 160 3.74 7.73 15.82
C LEU A 160 2.70 8.39 16.73
N GLU A 161 1.41 8.22 16.44
CA GLU A 161 0.31 8.65 17.31
C GLU A 161 0.31 7.86 18.63
N ASP A 162 0.40 6.53 18.57
CA ASP A 162 0.38 5.62 19.72
C ASP A 162 1.57 5.86 20.68
N VAL A 163 2.73 6.27 20.16
CA VAL A 163 3.91 6.59 20.97
C VAL A 163 4.01 8.08 21.36
N GLY A 164 3.02 8.90 20.94
CA GLY A 164 2.94 10.33 21.27
C GLY A 164 3.95 11.22 20.54
N LEU A 165 4.56 10.73 19.45
CA LEU A 165 5.57 11.46 18.67
C LEU A 165 5.03 12.20 17.44
N ILE A 166 3.73 12.17 17.18
CA ILE A 166 3.15 12.73 15.94
C ILE A 166 3.47 14.22 15.71
N ARG A 167 3.72 14.98 16.78
CA ARG A 167 4.10 16.41 16.73
C ARG A 167 5.60 16.67 16.81
N ASP A 168 6.41 15.63 16.87
CA ASP A 168 7.87 15.74 16.92
C ASP A 168 8.46 16.20 15.58
N LYS A 169 9.63 16.84 15.59
CA LYS A 169 10.34 17.26 14.37
C LYS A 169 10.64 16.08 13.44
N SER A 170 11.01 14.93 14.01
CA SER A 170 11.26 13.71 13.25
C SER A 170 10.00 13.24 12.50
N SER A 171 8.83 13.33 13.12
CA SER A 171 7.56 12.94 12.50
C SER A 171 7.16 13.87 11.36
N THR A 172 7.43 15.17 11.45
CA THR A 172 7.23 16.09 10.35
C THR A 172 8.07 15.71 9.13
N LEU A 173 9.34 15.31 9.35
CA LEU A 173 10.22 14.82 8.28
C LEU A 173 9.73 13.49 7.71
N ILE A 174 9.37 12.53 8.58
CA ILE A 174 8.80 11.24 8.19
C ILE A 174 7.60 11.46 7.29
N LEU A 175 6.62 12.24 7.71
CA LEU A 175 5.41 12.52 6.93
C LEU A 175 5.72 13.15 5.56
N GLY A 176 6.68 14.09 5.53
CA GLY A 176 7.12 14.67 4.26
C GLY A 176 7.81 13.66 3.34
N ILE A 177 8.62 12.76 3.86
CA ILE A 177 9.29 11.70 3.09
C ILE A 177 8.25 10.71 2.57
N LEU A 178 7.34 10.21 3.43
CA LEU A 178 6.31 9.25 3.07
C LEU A 178 5.43 9.73 1.90
N ILE A 179 5.02 11.01 1.92
CA ILE A 179 4.25 11.61 0.83
C ILE A 179 4.97 11.50 -0.51
N VAL A 180 6.28 11.74 -0.51
CA VAL A 180 7.08 11.69 -1.74
C VAL A 180 7.35 10.24 -2.16
N GLU A 181 7.62 9.34 -1.21
CA GLU A 181 7.76 7.90 -1.47
C GLU A 181 6.51 7.32 -2.16
N ASP A 182 5.30 7.64 -1.68
CA ASP A 182 4.06 7.14 -2.25
C ASP A 182 3.89 7.58 -3.72
N ILE A 183 4.23 8.84 -4.02
CA ILE A 183 4.20 9.35 -5.40
C ILE A 183 5.22 8.64 -6.28
N ILE A 184 6.45 8.43 -5.77
CA ILE A 184 7.51 7.70 -6.48
C ILE A 184 7.07 6.26 -6.76
N ALA A 185 6.46 5.60 -5.77
CA ALA A 185 6.00 4.23 -5.89
C ALA A 185 4.92 4.06 -6.96
N ILE A 186 3.88 4.90 -6.92
CA ILE A 186 2.77 4.83 -7.87
C ILE A 186 3.23 5.18 -9.29
N SER A 187 4.08 6.21 -9.41
CA SER A 187 4.66 6.60 -10.71
C SER A 187 5.59 5.50 -11.24
N GLY A 188 6.45 4.95 -10.37
CA GLY A 188 7.35 3.85 -10.70
C GLY A 188 6.59 2.60 -11.13
N LEU A 189 5.53 2.23 -10.42
CA LEU A 189 4.66 1.11 -10.79
C LEU A 189 4.09 1.28 -12.19
N GLY A 190 3.55 2.45 -12.49
CA GLY A 190 2.99 2.72 -13.81
C GLY A 190 4.02 2.64 -14.93
N ILE A 191 5.22 3.14 -14.70
CA ILE A 191 6.33 3.03 -15.66
C ILE A 191 6.72 1.56 -15.85
N LEU A 192 6.93 0.81 -14.76
CA LEU A 192 7.33 -0.60 -14.84
C LEU A 192 6.29 -1.46 -15.55
N GLN A 193 5.00 -1.28 -15.25
CA GLN A 193 3.92 -2.00 -15.92
C GLN A 193 3.89 -1.70 -17.43
N SER A 194 4.01 -0.42 -17.81
CA SER A 194 4.01 -0.02 -19.21
C SER A 194 5.22 -0.56 -19.98
N VAL A 195 6.40 -0.56 -19.36
CA VAL A 195 7.62 -1.13 -19.97
C VAL A 195 7.53 -2.66 -20.09
N ALA A 196 7.01 -3.33 -19.07
CA ALA A 196 6.82 -4.78 -19.07
C ALA A 196 5.79 -5.22 -20.12
N ALA A 197 4.67 -4.52 -20.23
CA ALA A 197 3.62 -4.79 -21.20
C ALA A 197 4.07 -4.59 -22.66
N ALA A 198 5.07 -3.73 -22.90
CA ALA A 198 5.69 -3.52 -24.21
C ALA A 198 6.61 -4.69 -24.68
N GLY A 199 6.62 -5.82 -23.96
CA GLY A 199 7.29 -7.05 -24.37
C GLY A 199 8.80 -7.08 -24.12
N GLY A 200 9.31 -6.20 -23.25
CA GLY A 200 10.72 -6.26 -22.78
C GLY A 200 11.80 -5.97 -23.83
N THR A 201 11.44 -5.77 -25.10
CA THR A 201 12.37 -5.26 -26.11
C THR A 201 12.57 -3.77 -25.89
N VAL A 202 13.57 -3.46 -25.09
CA VAL A 202 13.89 -2.11 -24.63
C VAL A 202 14.53 -1.31 -25.77
N SER A 203 13.69 -0.86 -26.70
CA SER A 203 14.11 0.19 -27.63
C SER A 203 14.00 1.54 -26.90
N LEU A 204 15.04 2.37 -26.96
CA LEU A 204 14.99 3.74 -26.43
C LEU A 204 13.77 4.52 -26.92
N VAL A 205 13.34 4.27 -28.15
CA VAL A 205 12.14 4.87 -28.74
C VAL A 205 10.88 4.39 -28.01
N SER A 206 10.74 3.10 -27.74
CA SER A 206 9.57 2.54 -27.01
C SER A 206 9.48 3.11 -25.59
N ILE A 207 10.62 3.22 -24.89
CA ILE A 207 10.66 3.85 -23.56
C ILE A 207 10.23 5.32 -23.65
N ALA A 208 10.78 6.09 -24.61
CA ALA A 208 10.44 7.49 -24.76
C ALA A 208 8.96 7.71 -25.08
N VAL A 209 8.38 6.88 -25.94
CA VAL A 209 6.94 6.91 -26.27
C VAL A 209 6.10 6.58 -25.03
N THR A 210 6.45 5.52 -24.31
CA THR A 210 5.74 5.13 -23.06
C THR A 210 5.81 6.25 -22.01
N LEU A 211 6.98 6.79 -21.76
CA LEU A 211 7.15 7.92 -20.83
C LEU A 211 6.38 9.15 -21.30
N GLY A 212 6.32 9.39 -22.63
CA GLY A 212 5.50 10.46 -23.23
C GLY A 212 4.01 10.26 -23.00
N ILE A 213 3.50 9.03 -23.16
CA ILE A 213 2.08 8.69 -22.91
C ILE A 213 1.75 8.85 -21.41
N VAL A 214 2.56 8.25 -20.54
CA VAL A 214 2.35 8.33 -19.08
C VAL A 214 2.45 9.77 -18.60
N GLY A 215 3.49 10.49 -19.00
CA GLY A 215 3.67 11.90 -18.64
C GLY A 215 2.58 12.81 -19.21
N GLY A 216 2.17 12.57 -20.45
CA GLY A 216 1.06 13.29 -21.09
C GLY A 216 -0.29 13.03 -20.41
N PHE A 217 -0.57 11.80 -20.01
CA PHE A 217 -1.78 11.45 -19.27
C PHE A 217 -1.80 12.11 -17.89
N ILE A 218 -0.74 11.92 -17.10
CA ILE A 218 -0.63 12.52 -15.76
C ILE A 218 -0.70 14.05 -15.85
N GLY A 219 0.09 14.66 -16.73
CA GLY A 219 0.12 16.10 -16.92
C GLY A 219 -1.23 16.64 -17.42
N GLY A 220 -1.86 15.96 -18.40
CA GLY A 220 -3.17 16.32 -18.92
C GLY A 220 -4.25 16.27 -17.84
N ILE A 221 -4.30 15.20 -17.06
CA ILE A 221 -5.24 15.05 -15.94
C ILE A 221 -5.00 16.12 -14.87
N ILE A 222 -3.75 16.39 -14.50
CA ILE A 222 -3.44 17.41 -13.50
C ILE A 222 -3.84 18.81 -14.02
N VAL A 223 -3.47 19.17 -15.25
CA VAL A 223 -3.74 20.51 -15.80
C VAL A 223 -5.21 20.75 -16.09
N ILE A 224 -5.87 19.79 -16.72
CA ILE A 224 -7.28 19.89 -17.10
C ILE A 224 -8.17 19.53 -15.91
N GLY A 225 -7.90 18.38 -15.28
CA GLY A 225 -8.67 17.84 -14.17
C GLY A 225 -8.73 18.78 -12.97
N SER A 226 -7.62 19.43 -12.59
CA SER A 226 -7.59 20.38 -11.47
C SER A 226 -8.51 21.60 -11.64
N LYS A 227 -8.88 21.92 -12.88
CA LYS A 227 -9.81 23.04 -13.17
C LYS A 227 -11.28 22.60 -13.17
N PHE A 228 -11.58 21.38 -13.60
CA PHE A 228 -12.95 20.89 -13.82
C PHE A 228 -13.46 20.04 -12.66
N VAL A 229 -12.64 19.08 -12.19
CA VAL A 229 -13.05 18.08 -11.19
C VAL A 229 -13.42 18.74 -9.86
N PRO A 230 -12.64 19.66 -9.26
CA PRO A 230 -13.02 20.27 -8.01
C PRO A 230 -14.36 21.02 -8.10
N LYS A 231 -14.62 21.70 -9.23
CA LYS A 231 -15.90 22.38 -9.47
C LYS A 231 -17.07 21.40 -9.57
N LEU A 232 -16.86 20.24 -10.20
CA LEU A 232 -17.87 19.19 -10.31
C LEU A 232 -18.21 18.62 -8.92
N ILE A 233 -17.19 18.27 -8.15
CA ILE A 233 -17.33 17.75 -6.78
C ILE A 233 -17.97 18.78 -5.86
N ASP A 234 -17.55 20.07 -5.93
CA ASP A 234 -18.15 21.14 -5.15
C ASP A 234 -19.62 21.39 -5.51
N ARG A 235 -19.98 21.24 -6.80
CA ARG A 235 -21.39 21.37 -7.21
C ARG A 235 -22.24 20.22 -6.68
N ALA A 236 -21.75 18.98 -6.74
CA ALA A 236 -22.41 17.84 -6.13
C ALA A 236 -22.52 17.99 -4.60
N GLY A 237 -21.44 18.45 -3.94
CA GLY A 237 -21.44 18.67 -2.48
C GLY A 237 -22.40 19.76 -1.99
N ARG A 238 -22.70 20.76 -2.83
CA ARG A 238 -23.67 21.83 -2.48
C ARG A 238 -25.13 21.36 -2.46
N THR A 239 -25.44 20.22 -3.07
CA THR A 239 -26.82 19.70 -3.07
C THR A 239 -27.22 19.11 -1.71
N ASN A 240 -26.27 18.91 -0.79
CA ASN A 240 -26.43 18.18 0.47
C ASN A 240 -26.96 16.75 0.27
N ASP A 241 -26.87 16.22 -0.94
CA ASP A 241 -27.19 14.84 -1.27
C ASP A 241 -25.91 14.00 -1.29
N TYR A 242 -25.71 13.22 -0.23
CA TYR A 242 -24.55 12.36 -0.09
C TYR A 242 -24.48 11.27 -1.17
N ALA A 243 -25.61 10.78 -1.67
CA ALA A 243 -25.64 9.78 -2.73
C ALA A 243 -25.13 10.37 -4.06
N LEU A 244 -25.60 11.58 -4.42
CA LEU A 244 -25.11 12.28 -5.61
C LEU A 244 -23.60 12.54 -5.53
N LEU A 245 -23.13 13.03 -4.38
CA LEU A 245 -21.71 13.27 -4.17
C LEU A 245 -20.90 11.98 -4.29
N LEU A 246 -21.34 10.90 -3.61
CA LEU A 246 -20.65 9.60 -3.64
C LEU A 246 -20.58 9.02 -5.05
N ILE A 247 -21.69 8.99 -5.77
CA ILE A 247 -21.71 8.46 -7.15
C ILE A 247 -20.83 9.30 -8.08
N THR A 248 -20.81 10.62 -7.91
CA THR A 248 -19.93 11.51 -8.69
C THR A 248 -18.45 11.18 -8.43
N ILE A 249 -18.08 10.94 -7.17
CA ILE A 249 -16.73 10.56 -6.76
C ILE A 249 -16.34 9.21 -7.35
N LEU A 250 -17.21 8.20 -7.20
CA LEU A 250 -16.97 6.85 -7.72
C LEU A 250 -16.89 6.84 -9.24
N SER A 251 -17.74 7.61 -9.92
CA SER A 251 -17.68 7.77 -11.38
C SER A 251 -16.33 8.32 -11.83
N LEU A 252 -15.76 9.25 -11.06
CA LEU A 252 -14.43 9.78 -11.34
C LEU A 252 -13.34 8.74 -11.08
N ALA A 253 -13.38 8.03 -9.95
CA ALA A 253 -12.40 7.00 -9.59
C ALA A 253 -12.35 5.89 -10.65
N PHE A 254 -13.50 5.27 -10.95
CA PHE A 254 -13.58 4.20 -11.94
C PHE A 254 -13.40 4.71 -13.38
N GLY A 255 -13.89 5.90 -13.71
CA GLY A 255 -13.76 6.51 -15.03
C GLY A 255 -12.32 6.81 -15.41
N LEU A 256 -11.52 7.42 -14.50
CA LEU A 256 -10.10 7.67 -14.74
C LEU A 256 -9.27 6.37 -14.72
N SER A 257 -9.65 5.39 -13.89
CA SER A 257 -9.04 4.06 -13.92
C SER A 257 -9.26 3.36 -15.25
N PHE A 258 -10.49 3.42 -15.77
CA PHE A 258 -10.83 2.89 -17.11
C PHE A 258 -10.06 3.59 -18.23
N LEU A 259 -9.96 4.92 -18.19
CA LEU A 259 -9.18 5.69 -19.16
C LEU A 259 -7.70 5.35 -19.13
N ALA A 260 -7.11 5.19 -17.92
CA ALA A 260 -5.73 4.76 -17.77
C ALA A 260 -5.51 3.38 -18.39
N ASN A 261 -6.40 2.42 -18.12
CA ASN A 261 -6.34 1.07 -18.66
C ASN A 261 -6.44 1.07 -20.20
N GLY A 262 -7.33 1.88 -20.77
CA GLY A 262 -7.48 2.04 -22.21
C GLY A 262 -6.23 2.60 -22.92
N LEU A 263 -5.36 3.30 -22.19
CA LEU A 263 -4.06 3.78 -22.67
C LEU A 263 -2.91 2.81 -22.38
N GLY A 264 -3.20 1.59 -21.93
CA GLY A 264 -2.19 0.58 -21.57
C GLY A 264 -1.46 0.86 -20.26
N MET A 265 -2.05 1.72 -19.39
CA MET A 265 -1.52 2.01 -18.06
C MET A 265 -2.32 1.27 -16.98
N SER A 266 -1.75 1.19 -15.77
CA SER A 266 -2.45 0.60 -14.64
C SER A 266 -3.69 1.39 -14.23
N VAL A 267 -4.77 0.68 -13.88
CA VAL A 267 -5.98 1.24 -13.23
C VAL A 267 -5.65 2.02 -11.96
N VAL A 268 -4.57 1.64 -11.29
CA VAL A 268 -4.03 2.24 -10.06
C VAL A 268 -3.70 3.72 -10.24
N ILE A 269 -3.07 4.08 -11.37
CA ILE A 269 -2.70 5.48 -11.66
C ILE A 269 -3.95 6.34 -11.81
N GLY A 270 -4.94 5.85 -12.57
CA GLY A 270 -6.21 6.55 -12.77
C GLY A 270 -6.94 6.79 -11.46
N ALA A 271 -7.05 5.75 -10.61
CA ALA A 271 -7.68 5.82 -9.31
C ALA A 271 -6.98 6.85 -8.39
N PHE A 272 -5.66 6.78 -8.29
CA PHE A 272 -4.88 7.71 -7.47
C PHE A 272 -5.05 9.17 -7.93
N LEU A 273 -4.92 9.42 -9.24
CA LEU A 273 -5.10 10.76 -9.79
C LEU A 273 -6.52 11.29 -9.57
N ALA A 274 -7.55 10.43 -9.66
CA ALA A 274 -8.92 10.80 -9.31
C ALA A 274 -9.00 11.30 -7.88
N GLY A 275 -8.37 10.58 -6.94
CA GLY A 275 -8.30 10.96 -5.53
C GLY A 275 -7.60 12.32 -5.33
N VAL A 276 -6.44 12.53 -5.96
CA VAL A 276 -5.71 13.80 -5.91
C VAL A 276 -6.57 14.96 -6.41
N LEU A 277 -7.33 14.78 -7.49
CA LEU A 277 -8.23 15.81 -8.02
C LEU A 277 -9.40 16.11 -7.07
N VAL A 278 -9.96 15.09 -6.42
CA VAL A 278 -11.01 15.27 -5.40
C VAL A 278 -10.44 16.01 -4.18
N ALA A 279 -9.20 15.76 -3.80
CA ALA A 279 -8.52 16.45 -2.70
C ALA A 279 -8.41 17.96 -2.88
N GLU A 280 -8.41 18.47 -4.12
CA GLU A 280 -8.37 19.90 -4.45
C GLU A 280 -9.74 20.59 -4.32
N SER A 281 -10.83 19.85 -4.09
CA SER A 281 -12.17 20.40 -3.94
C SER A 281 -12.40 20.94 -2.52
N LYS A 282 -13.32 21.92 -2.38
CA LYS A 282 -13.77 22.44 -1.07
C LYS A 282 -14.54 21.37 -0.30
N SER A 283 -15.17 20.44 -1.02
CA SER A 283 -15.93 19.32 -0.47
C SER A 283 -15.06 18.09 -0.14
N ALA A 284 -13.72 18.18 -0.27
CA ALA A 284 -12.78 17.06 -0.07
C ALA A 284 -12.96 16.37 1.30
N ALA A 285 -13.19 17.13 2.37
CA ALA A 285 -13.38 16.57 3.71
C ALA A 285 -14.63 15.68 3.77
N VAL A 286 -15.75 16.13 3.20
CA VAL A 286 -17.01 15.36 3.14
C VAL A 286 -16.83 14.17 2.21
N ALA A 287 -16.22 14.37 1.03
CA ALA A 287 -15.91 13.30 0.09
C ALA A 287 -15.11 12.17 0.77
N ARG A 288 -14.10 12.52 1.55
CA ARG A 288 -13.28 11.56 2.29
C ARG A 288 -14.11 10.80 3.34
N ILE A 289 -14.94 11.49 4.14
CA ILE A 289 -15.77 10.85 5.17
C ILE A 289 -16.70 9.81 4.57
N ILE A 290 -17.36 10.10 3.44
CA ILE A 290 -18.33 9.18 2.83
C ILE A 290 -17.66 8.03 2.06
N THR A 291 -16.38 8.18 1.66
CA THR A 291 -15.65 7.12 0.94
C THR A 291 -14.84 6.20 1.86
N ILE A 292 -14.50 6.62 3.10
CA ILE A 292 -13.75 5.79 4.05
C ILE A 292 -14.40 4.43 4.31
N PRO A 293 -15.72 4.31 4.60
CA PRO A 293 -16.34 3.00 4.84
C PRO A 293 -16.24 2.07 3.62
N LEU A 294 -16.36 2.62 2.41
CA LEU A 294 -16.19 1.85 1.18
C LEU A 294 -14.72 1.39 1.01
N ARG A 295 -13.76 2.29 1.25
CA ARG A 295 -12.35 1.93 1.26
C ARG A 295 -12.09 0.76 2.20
N ASP A 296 -12.59 0.81 3.44
CA ASP A 296 -12.33 -0.22 4.44
C ASP A 296 -12.92 -1.57 4.03
N MET A 297 -14.13 -1.58 3.44
CA MET A 297 -14.75 -2.77 2.87
C MET A 297 -13.93 -3.33 1.70
N PHE A 298 -13.57 -2.49 0.74
CA PHE A 298 -12.80 -2.91 -0.43
C PHE A 298 -11.35 -3.26 -0.08
N ALA A 299 -10.76 -2.63 0.93
CA ALA A 299 -9.46 -3.02 1.46
C ALA A 299 -9.48 -4.43 2.06
N ALA A 300 -10.54 -4.80 2.78
CA ALA A 300 -10.71 -6.16 3.27
C ALA A 300 -10.78 -7.16 2.11
N LEU A 301 -11.60 -6.87 1.07
CA LEU A 301 -11.67 -7.67 -0.14
C LEU A 301 -10.28 -7.80 -0.82
N PHE A 302 -9.56 -6.70 -0.98
CA PHE A 302 -8.22 -6.68 -1.56
C PHE A 302 -7.24 -7.56 -0.79
N PHE A 303 -7.06 -7.31 0.50
CA PHE A 303 -6.03 -8.01 1.28
C PHE A 303 -6.34 -9.49 1.48
N ILE A 304 -7.61 -9.85 1.66
CA ILE A 304 -8.01 -11.27 1.77
C ILE A 304 -7.83 -11.96 0.43
N SER A 305 -8.22 -11.32 -0.68
CA SER A 305 -8.02 -11.90 -2.02
C SER A 305 -6.55 -12.06 -2.35
N ILE A 306 -5.71 -11.07 -2.06
CA ILE A 306 -4.25 -11.17 -2.22
C ILE A 306 -3.70 -12.31 -1.36
N GLY A 307 -4.10 -12.38 -0.08
CA GLY A 307 -3.70 -13.48 0.79
C GLY A 307 -4.12 -14.85 0.26
N ALA A 308 -5.34 -14.96 -0.29
CA ALA A 308 -5.87 -16.20 -0.86
C ALA A 308 -5.13 -16.64 -2.15
N LEU A 309 -4.61 -15.68 -2.92
CA LEU A 309 -3.81 -15.95 -4.12
C LEU A 309 -2.35 -16.34 -3.79
N MET A 310 -1.93 -16.25 -2.51
CA MET A 310 -0.58 -16.64 -2.10
C MET A 310 -0.48 -18.15 -1.88
N ASP A 311 0.44 -18.79 -2.60
CA ASP A 311 0.77 -20.19 -2.35
C ASP A 311 1.73 -20.32 -1.16
N VAL A 312 1.19 -20.62 0.01
CA VAL A 312 1.96 -20.77 1.26
C VAL A 312 2.98 -21.92 1.21
N ARG A 313 2.82 -22.87 0.30
CA ARG A 313 3.74 -24.01 0.14
C ARG A 313 5.09 -23.58 -0.41
N LEU A 314 5.16 -22.42 -1.06
CA LEU A 314 6.38 -21.82 -1.59
C LEU A 314 7.22 -21.11 -0.52
N LEU A 315 6.63 -20.79 0.66
CA LEU A 315 7.30 -20.01 1.70
C LEU A 315 8.60 -20.62 2.21
N PRO A 316 8.73 -21.95 2.47
CA PRO A 316 9.98 -22.53 2.95
C PRO A 316 11.16 -22.29 2.01
N VAL A 317 10.90 -22.20 0.70
CA VAL A 317 11.93 -21.96 -0.33
C VAL A 317 12.43 -20.53 -0.31
N PHE A 318 11.53 -19.57 0.00
CA PHE A 318 11.82 -18.14 -0.10
C PHE A 318 12.06 -17.44 1.25
N ILE A 319 12.05 -18.17 2.37
CA ILE A 319 12.21 -17.57 3.69
C ILE A 319 13.59 -16.88 3.86
N VAL A 320 14.66 -17.51 3.36
CA VAL A 320 16.00 -16.94 3.42
C VAL A 320 16.12 -15.70 2.52
N PRO A 321 15.74 -15.74 1.23
CA PRO A 321 15.64 -14.53 0.41
C PRO A 321 14.80 -13.42 1.04
N ALA A 322 13.63 -13.73 1.61
CA ALA A 322 12.77 -12.74 2.25
C ALA A 322 13.47 -12.06 3.44
N ILE A 323 14.15 -12.81 4.31
CA ILE A 323 14.91 -12.25 5.43
C ILE A 323 16.02 -11.33 4.92
N ILE A 324 16.79 -11.75 3.92
CA ILE A 324 17.86 -10.94 3.34
C ILE A 324 17.29 -9.64 2.76
N LEU A 325 16.17 -9.70 2.04
CA LEU A 325 15.51 -8.54 1.45
C LEU A 325 14.94 -7.59 2.51
N ILE A 326 14.36 -8.12 3.60
CA ILE A 326 13.91 -7.30 4.75
C ILE A 326 15.09 -6.54 5.35
N LEU A 327 16.16 -7.25 5.69
CA LEU A 327 17.34 -6.65 6.30
C LEU A 327 18.01 -5.62 5.38
N THR A 328 18.12 -5.93 4.09
CA THR A 328 18.67 -5.03 3.08
C THR A 328 17.85 -3.75 2.96
N SER A 329 16.52 -3.88 2.79
CA SER A 329 15.63 -2.72 2.70
C SER A 329 15.64 -1.90 4.00
N PHE A 330 15.62 -2.55 5.16
CA PHE A 330 15.69 -1.87 6.45
C PHE A 330 17.02 -1.09 6.60
N ALA A 331 18.15 -1.75 6.35
CA ALA A 331 19.47 -1.13 6.51
C ALA A 331 19.68 0.02 5.50
N SER A 332 19.32 -0.18 4.22
CA SER A 332 19.46 0.86 3.21
C SER A 332 18.67 2.12 3.55
N LYS A 333 17.38 1.96 3.92
CA LYS A 333 16.51 3.08 4.31
C LYS A 333 17.05 3.79 5.56
N LEU A 334 17.38 3.04 6.61
CA LEU A 334 17.92 3.59 7.85
C LEU A 334 19.18 4.41 7.59
N LEU A 335 20.14 3.86 6.85
CA LEU A 335 21.42 4.51 6.58
C LEU A 335 21.27 5.74 5.67
N ILE A 336 20.46 5.63 4.61
CA ILE A 336 20.29 6.74 3.67
C ILE A 336 19.54 7.89 4.33
N VAL A 337 18.40 7.63 4.99
CA VAL A 337 17.60 8.69 5.63
C VAL A 337 18.40 9.36 6.76
N THR A 338 18.98 8.56 7.66
CA THR A 338 19.80 9.11 8.75
C THR A 338 21.00 9.91 8.22
N GLY A 339 21.73 9.37 7.24
CA GLY A 339 22.87 10.03 6.63
C GLY A 339 22.50 11.34 5.94
N MET A 340 21.40 11.38 5.19
CA MET A 340 20.91 12.59 4.53
C MET A 340 20.53 13.69 5.52
N LEU A 341 19.82 13.33 6.61
CA LEU A 341 19.40 14.29 7.61
C LEU A 341 20.57 14.82 8.45
N VAL A 342 21.53 13.97 8.80
CA VAL A 342 22.77 14.40 9.47
C VAL A 342 23.58 15.37 8.57
N ARG A 343 23.71 15.07 7.27
CA ARG A 343 24.33 16.02 6.32
C ARG A 343 23.58 17.32 6.20
N ALA A 344 22.28 17.30 6.37
CA ALA A 344 21.42 18.50 6.40
C ALA A 344 21.44 19.21 7.75
N LYS A 345 22.36 18.82 8.67
CA LYS A 345 22.58 19.43 10.00
C LYS A 345 21.40 19.26 10.97
N TYR A 346 20.60 18.21 10.82
CA TYR A 346 19.68 17.79 11.88
C TYR A 346 20.44 17.07 12.97
N ASP A 347 19.98 17.16 14.21
CA ASP A 347 20.55 16.43 15.32
C ASP A 347 20.44 14.90 15.11
N ASN A 348 21.42 14.16 15.63
CA ASN A 348 21.53 12.73 15.41
C ASN A 348 20.29 11.96 15.88
N THR A 349 19.64 12.42 16.96
CA THR A 349 18.43 11.79 17.50
C THR A 349 17.25 11.95 16.54
N THR A 350 17.00 13.16 16.04
CA THR A 350 15.95 13.42 15.05
C THR A 350 16.21 12.63 13.75
N ALA A 351 17.48 12.63 13.27
CA ALA A 351 17.86 11.89 12.07
C ALA A 351 17.66 10.37 12.24
N LEU A 352 18.09 9.79 13.39
CA LEU A 352 17.94 8.36 13.67
C LEU A 352 16.45 7.98 13.84
N ARG A 353 15.65 8.79 14.54
CA ARG A 353 14.20 8.57 14.69
C ARG A 353 13.51 8.58 13.32
N ALA A 354 13.86 9.53 12.46
CA ALA A 354 13.31 9.57 11.11
C ALA A 354 13.73 8.34 10.30
N GLY A 355 15.00 7.95 10.35
CA GLY A 355 15.51 6.75 9.69
C GLY A 355 14.81 5.48 10.17
N LEU A 356 14.63 5.29 11.48
CA LEU A 356 13.90 4.15 12.03
C LEU A 356 12.42 4.17 11.64
N GLY A 357 11.78 5.35 11.62
CA GLY A 357 10.38 5.49 11.22
C GLY A 357 10.13 5.08 9.77
N ILE A 358 11.02 5.51 8.85
CA ILE A 358 10.91 5.21 7.41
C ILE A 358 11.29 3.75 7.11
N SER A 359 12.21 3.15 7.86
CA SER A 359 12.65 1.77 7.59
C SER A 359 11.75 0.69 8.18
N ALA A 360 10.91 1.03 9.18
CA ALA A 360 10.28 0.06 10.06
C ALA A 360 9.17 -0.79 9.42
N THR A 361 8.40 -0.23 8.48
CA THR A 361 7.15 -0.86 8.01
C THR A 361 7.06 -0.95 6.49
N LYS A 362 6.50 -2.05 6.01
CA LYS A 362 6.01 -2.19 4.63
C LYS A 362 4.49 -2.32 4.70
N GLY A 363 3.80 -1.88 3.67
CA GLY A 363 2.35 -1.82 3.72
C GLY A 363 1.67 -2.23 2.42
N GLU A 364 0.48 -1.68 2.27
CA GLU A 364 -0.42 -1.92 1.15
C GLU A 364 0.21 -1.66 -0.21
N LEU A 365 0.98 -0.57 -0.36
CA LEU A 365 1.60 -0.23 -1.64
C LEU A 365 2.62 -1.27 -2.11
N SER A 366 3.31 -1.97 -1.20
CA SER A 366 4.21 -3.08 -1.58
C SER A 366 3.44 -4.22 -2.24
N LEU A 367 2.24 -4.54 -1.74
CA LEU A 367 1.37 -5.57 -2.32
C LEU A 367 0.70 -5.08 -3.60
N VAL A 368 0.36 -3.80 -3.68
CA VAL A 368 -0.12 -3.15 -4.91
C VAL A 368 0.91 -3.26 -6.03
N VAL A 369 2.19 -3.03 -5.72
CA VAL A 369 3.28 -3.19 -6.68
C VAL A 369 3.41 -4.63 -7.15
N ALA A 370 3.30 -5.61 -6.23
CA ALA A 370 3.32 -7.03 -6.59
C ALA A 370 2.15 -7.41 -7.49
N LYS A 371 0.92 -7.04 -7.09
CA LYS A 371 -0.29 -7.32 -7.88
C LYS A 371 -0.20 -6.70 -9.27
N GLY A 372 0.24 -5.43 -9.33
CA GLY A 372 0.41 -4.74 -10.60
C GLY A 372 1.43 -5.41 -11.54
N GLY A 373 2.51 -5.96 -11.01
CA GLY A 373 3.47 -6.75 -11.80
C GLY A 373 2.89 -8.08 -12.28
N GLN A 374 2.06 -8.72 -11.45
CA GLN A 374 1.37 -9.96 -11.78
C GLN A 374 0.32 -9.76 -12.88
N ASP A 375 -0.45 -8.67 -12.82
CA ASP A 375 -1.52 -8.36 -13.78
C ASP A 375 -1.01 -8.17 -15.21
N VAL A 376 0.22 -7.65 -15.36
CA VAL A 376 0.86 -7.54 -16.67
C VAL A 376 1.73 -8.76 -17.03
N GLY A 377 1.70 -9.82 -16.21
CA GLY A 377 2.49 -11.03 -16.44
C GLY A 377 4.00 -10.84 -16.36
N ALA A 378 4.47 -9.75 -15.72
CA ALA A 378 5.89 -9.41 -15.66
C ALA A 378 6.65 -10.18 -14.59
N ILE A 379 6.00 -10.61 -13.54
CA ILE A 379 6.62 -11.26 -12.38
C ILE A 379 6.15 -12.69 -12.18
N SER A 380 6.99 -13.49 -11.56
CA SER A 380 6.68 -14.86 -11.19
C SER A 380 5.63 -14.92 -10.05
N SER A 381 4.92 -16.05 -9.96
CA SER A 381 3.92 -16.30 -8.92
C SER A 381 4.50 -16.31 -7.49
N ALA A 382 5.80 -16.43 -7.36
CA ALA A 382 6.51 -16.42 -6.07
C ALA A 382 6.61 -15.03 -5.42
N ILE A 383 6.56 -13.96 -6.19
CA ILE A 383 6.80 -12.59 -5.69
C ILE A 383 5.71 -12.15 -4.73
N LEU A 384 4.45 -12.45 -5.04
CA LEU A 384 3.32 -12.07 -4.20
C LEU A 384 3.39 -12.71 -2.79
N PRO A 385 3.62 -14.04 -2.63
CA PRO A 385 3.86 -14.67 -1.33
C PRO A 385 5.05 -14.06 -0.57
N ILE A 386 6.16 -13.79 -1.25
CA ILE A 386 7.35 -13.20 -0.64
C ILE A 386 7.02 -11.83 -0.04
N LEU A 387 6.41 -10.93 -0.83
CA LEU A 387 6.04 -9.59 -0.38
C LEU A 387 4.94 -9.62 0.69
N GLY A 388 4.02 -10.58 0.64
CA GLY A 388 3.02 -10.78 1.68
C GLY A 388 3.65 -11.09 3.04
N VAL A 389 4.58 -12.03 3.08
CA VAL A 389 5.32 -12.36 4.31
C VAL A 389 6.17 -11.19 4.78
N ILE A 390 6.88 -10.52 3.89
CA ILE A 390 7.66 -9.32 4.24
C ILE A 390 6.77 -8.26 4.85
N THR A 391 5.59 -8.01 4.27
CA THR A 391 4.62 -7.04 4.78
C THR A 391 4.12 -7.43 6.17
N ILE A 392 3.73 -8.69 6.38
CA ILE A 392 3.29 -9.18 7.70
C ILE A 392 4.40 -9.00 8.75
N VAL A 393 5.60 -9.49 8.46
CA VAL A 393 6.73 -9.45 9.40
C VAL A 393 7.11 -8.00 9.74
N THR A 394 7.27 -7.14 8.75
CA THR A 394 7.68 -5.75 8.98
C THR A 394 6.57 -4.94 9.65
N THR A 395 5.30 -5.18 9.32
CA THR A 395 4.16 -4.54 9.99
C THR A 395 4.08 -4.95 11.46
N PHE A 396 4.34 -6.22 11.78
CA PHE A 396 4.39 -6.70 13.16
C PHE A 396 5.57 -6.12 13.94
N MET A 397 6.74 -6.02 13.30
CA MET A 397 7.95 -5.48 13.94
C MET A 397 7.96 -3.95 14.05
N GLY A 398 7.24 -3.25 13.17
CA GLY A 398 7.25 -1.79 13.08
C GLY A 398 7.03 -1.05 14.41
N PRO A 399 6.00 -1.39 15.21
CA PRO A 399 5.78 -0.76 16.52
C PRO A 399 6.97 -0.90 17.49
N PHE A 400 7.66 -2.03 17.45
CA PHE A 400 8.83 -2.25 18.31
C PHE A 400 10.01 -1.39 17.86
N ILE A 401 10.26 -1.33 16.56
CA ILE A 401 11.36 -0.54 15.98
C ILE A 401 11.17 0.95 16.25
N ILE A 402 9.98 1.49 16.00
CA ILE A 402 9.69 2.92 16.22
C ILE A 402 9.72 3.27 17.72
N ARG A 403 9.26 2.37 18.59
CA ARG A 403 9.37 2.55 20.06
C ARG A 403 10.82 2.56 20.55
N VAL A 404 11.72 1.78 19.93
CA VAL A 404 13.15 1.90 20.23
C VAL A 404 13.65 3.29 19.87
N GLY A 405 13.27 3.82 18.70
CA GLY A 405 13.58 5.19 18.29
C GLY A 405 13.07 6.26 19.28
N SER A 406 11.87 6.06 19.86
CA SER A 406 11.28 7.01 20.83
C SER A 406 12.06 7.13 22.13
N ARG A 407 12.84 6.11 22.51
CA ARG A 407 13.65 6.10 23.76
C ARG A 407 14.92 6.96 23.66
N PHE A 408 15.38 7.30 22.46
CA PHE A 408 16.50 8.23 22.32
C PHE A 408 16.04 9.63 22.73
N LYS A 409 16.64 10.21 23.80
CA LYS A 409 16.31 11.58 24.24
C LYS A 409 16.77 12.59 23.19
N LEU A 410 15.93 13.58 22.89
CA LEU A 410 16.38 14.76 22.18
C LEU A 410 17.44 15.45 23.00
N ALA A 411 18.54 15.91 22.40
CA ALA A 411 19.44 16.83 23.07
C ALA A 411 18.63 18.07 23.44
N GLU A 412 18.58 18.42 24.72
CA GLU A 412 17.98 19.69 25.15
C GLU A 412 18.69 20.80 24.38
N PRO A 413 17.96 21.84 23.90
CA PRO A 413 18.61 23.02 23.36
C PRO A 413 19.57 23.51 24.44
N THR A 414 20.85 23.61 24.14
CA THR A 414 21.79 24.33 24.99
C THR A 414 21.22 25.74 25.10
N GLU A 415 20.63 26.08 26.26
CA GLU A 415 20.36 27.47 26.62
C GLU A 415 21.72 28.16 26.53
N ASP A 416 21.85 28.97 25.50
CA ASP A 416 22.96 29.89 25.34
C ASP A 416 22.85 30.86 26.53
N SER A 417 23.56 30.57 27.60
CA SER A 417 23.67 31.40 28.77
C SER A 417 24.47 32.64 28.39
N GLY A 418 23.78 33.51 27.65
CA GLY A 418 24.21 34.89 27.45
C GLY A 418 24.08 35.63 28.76
N GLU A 419 24.94 35.32 29.75
CA GLU A 419 25.23 36.29 30.85
C GLU A 419 25.91 37.49 30.20
N SER A 420 25.11 38.51 29.87
CA SER A 420 25.60 39.86 29.75
C SER A 420 26.09 40.32 31.07
N LYS A 421 27.40 40.26 31.30
CA LYS A 421 28.08 41.05 32.31
C LYS A 421 27.96 42.49 31.93
N GLU A 422 26.93 43.17 32.46
CA GLU A 422 26.98 44.61 32.66
C GLU A 422 27.78 44.88 33.95
N SER A 423 28.92 45.51 33.78
CA SER A 423 29.64 46.26 34.82
C SER A 423 29.73 47.71 34.41
#